data_1deabee0e29295e235768177b16f1110
#
_entry.id   1deabee0e29295e235768177b16f1110
#
_cell.length_a   1.000
_cell.length_b   1.000
_cell.length_c   1.000
_cell.angle_alpha   90.00
_cell.angle_beta   90.00
_cell.angle_gamma   90.00
#
_symmetry.space_group_name_H-M   'P 1'
#
loop_
_entity.id
_entity.type
_entity.pdbx_description
1 polymer ?
#
loop_
_entity_poly.entity_id
_entity_poly.type
_entity_poly.pdbx_seq_one_letter_code
_entity_poly.pdbx_strand_id
1 'polypeptide(L)'
;MFWPSNGASAAEPAPHKFIGAEKCGACHKSDAKGNQLKQWQGSKHSHAYQTLATKEAKEVAEKAGVKGDPQKAPECLKCHVTAFGAAASLLGEKFKMSDGVQCEACHGAGGDYAKVPVMKDRKKAVENGMIIPDEKTCTRCHNESAPGFKGFDFKEMWKKVAHKKPAAPTAKEAPAKPAK
;
A
#
# COMPACT_ATOMS: atom_id res chain seq x y z
N MET A 1 12.96 44.71 29.92
CA MET A 1 12.01 43.58 30.14
C MET A 1 11.84 42.86 28.84
N PHE A 2 12.47 41.71 28.65
CA PHE A 2 12.31 40.86 27.45
C PHE A 2 11.25 39.80 27.78
N TRP A 3 10.17 39.78 27.00
CA TRP A 3 9.15 38.77 27.09
C TRP A 3 9.59 37.58 26.20
N PRO A 4 9.67 36.35 26.70
CA PRO A 4 9.93 35.21 25.82
C PRO A 4 8.65 34.89 25.07
N SER A 5 8.68 35.03 23.74
CA SER A 5 7.64 34.50 22.85
C SER A 5 7.73 32.99 22.84
N ASN A 6 6.85 32.31 23.62
CA ASN A 6 6.60 30.89 23.49
C ASN A 6 5.88 30.63 22.15
N GLY A 7 6.67 30.39 21.11
CA GLY A 7 6.16 29.80 19.87
C GLY A 7 5.74 28.35 20.16
N ALA A 8 4.46 28.11 20.37
CA ALA A 8 3.92 26.76 20.36
C ALA A 8 4.12 26.21 18.94
N SER A 9 5.15 25.39 18.76
CA SER A 9 5.31 24.56 17.57
C SER A 9 4.08 23.66 17.52
N ALA A 10 3.27 23.77 16.47
CA ALA A 10 2.21 22.82 16.21
C ALA A 10 2.87 21.43 16.12
N ALA A 11 2.51 20.55 17.04
CA ALA A 11 3.00 19.18 17.03
C ALA A 11 2.64 18.55 15.67
N GLU A 12 3.63 18.01 14.97
CA GLU A 12 3.35 17.24 13.76
C GLU A 12 2.38 16.11 14.12
N PRO A 13 1.39 15.82 13.24
CA PRO A 13 0.43 14.76 13.51
C PRO A 13 1.17 13.44 13.73
N ALA A 14 0.79 12.72 14.79
CA ALA A 14 1.39 11.43 15.10
C ALA A 14 1.30 10.48 13.90
N PRO A 15 2.37 9.75 13.57
CA PRO A 15 2.37 8.88 12.41
C PRO A 15 1.34 7.75 12.57
N HIS A 16 0.59 7.48 11.50
CA HIS A 16 -0.43 6.43 11.46
C HIS A 16 0.20 5.03 11.48
N LYS A 17 -0.49 4.05 12.10
CA LYS A 17 -0.04 2.65 12.14
C LYS A 17 -0.36 1.91 10.83
N PHE A 18 0.58 1.08 10.39
CA PHE A 18 0.36 0.09 9.33
C PHE A 18 -0.34 -1.14 9.91
N ILE A 19 -1.46 -1.54 9.36
CA ILE A 19 -2.31 -2.62 9.91
C ILE A 19 -2.22 -3.92 9.12
N GLY A 20 -1.65 -3.89 7.92
CA GLY A 20 -1.42 -5.04 7.05
C GLY A 20 -2.60 -5.42 6.15
N ALA A 21 -2.27 -6.08 5.04
CA ALA A 21 -3.24 -6.46 4.01
C ALA A 21 -4.36 -7.37 4.52
N GLU A 22 -4.09 -8.23 5.51
CA GLU A 22 -5.09 -9.10 6.14
C GLU A 22 -6.23 -8.29 6.77
N LYS A 23 -5.91 -7.18 7.44
CA LYS A 23 -6.93 -6.29 8.04
C LYS A 23 -7.76 -5.59 6.97
N CYS A 24 -7.15 -5.13 5.90
CA CYS A 24 -7.87 -4.55 4.74
C CYS A 24 -8.81 -5.59 4.12
N GLY A 25 -8.31 -6.82 3.97
CA GLY A 25 -9.06 -7.96 3.43
C GLY A 25 -10.32 -8.31 4.21
N ALA A 26 -10.39 -8.03 5.51
CA ALA A 26 -11.59 -8.29 6.31
C ALA A 26 -12.87 -7.69 5.68
N CYS A 27 -12.73 -6.52 5.01
CA CYS A 27 -13.83 -5.85 4.33
C CYS A 27 -13.71 -5.86 2.80
N HIS A 28 -12.47 -5.97 2.26
CA HIS A 28 -12.18 -5.82 0.84
C HIS A 28 -11.98 -7.18 0.09
N LYS A 29 -12.50 -8.29 0.64
CA LYS A 29 -12.50 -9.64 0.04
C LYS A 29 -13.82 -10.02 -0.64
N SER A 30 -14.84 -9.18 -0.59
CA SER A 30 -16.15 -9.46 -1.17
C SER A 30 -16.18 -9.14 -2.66
N ASP A 31 -16.63 -10.07 -3.49
CA ASP A 31 -16.80 -9.89 -4.94
C ASP A 31 -17.76 -8.74 -5.25
N ALA A 32 -18.84 -8.60 -4.48
CA ALA A 32 -19.79 -7.49 -4.61
C ALA A 32 -19.14 -6.10 -4.39
N LYS A 33 -17.97 -6.04 -3.76
CA LYS A 33 -17.18 -4.82 -3.55
C LYS A 33 -15.95 -4.74 -4.45
N GLY A 34 -15.73 -5.73 -5.34
CA GLY A 34 -14.61 -5.79 -6.26
C GLY A 34 -13.43 -6.63 -5.80
N ASN A 35 -13.53 -7.31 -4.64
CA ASN A 35 -12.54 -8.25 -4.13
C ASN A 35 -11.08 -7.80 -4.33
N GLN A 36 -10.77 -6.59 -3.83
CA GLN A 36 -9.46 -5.95 -3.97
C GLN A 36 -8.34 -6.81 -3.38
N LEU A 37 -8.64 -7.54 -2.29
CA LEU A 37 -7.66 -8.45 -1.69
C LEU A 37 -7.21 -9.53 -2.68
N LYS A 38 -8.14 -10.18 -3.37
CA LYS A 38 -7.83 -11.23 -4.36
C LYS A 38 -7.04 -10.68 -5.54
N GLN A 39 -7.42 -9.49 -6.03
CA GLN A 39 -6.70 -8.82 -7.11
C GLN A 39 -5.25 -8.51 -6.71
N TRP A 40 -5.04 -7.98 -5.51
CA TRP A 40 -3.70 -7.74 -4.98
C TRP A 40 -2.92 -9.04 -4.78
N GLN A 41 -3.52 -10.08 -4.21
CA GLN A 41 -2.88 -11.39 -4.03
C GLN A 41 -2.38 -12.00 -5.34
N GLY A 42 -3.07 -11.78 -6.46
CA GLY A 42 -2.66 -12.19 -7.80
C GLY A 42 -1.65 -11.25 -8.48
N SER A 43 -1.24 -10.17 -7.85
CA SER A 43 -0.36 -9.16 -8.43
C SER A 43 1.12 -9.43 -8.13
N LYS A 44 2.01 -8.86 -8.94
CA LYS A 44 3.46 -8.87 -8.66
C LYS A 44 3.81 -8.12 -7.36
N HIS A 45 3.01 -7.15 -6.94
CA HIS A 45 3.23 -6.39 -5.73
C HIS A 45 3.15 -7.26 -4.47
N SER A 46 2.17 -8.17 -4.38
CA SER A 46 2.06 -9.09 -3.24
C SER A 46 3.24 -10.06 -3.13
N HIS A 47 3.94 -10.33 -4.24
CA HIS A 47 5.08 -11.24 -4.31
C HIS A 47 6.43 -10.50 -4.36
N ALA A 48 6.43 -9.17 -4.17
CA ALA A 48 7.63 -8.37 -4.35
C ALA A 48 8.77 -8.78 -3.38
N TYR A 49 8.44 -9.10 -2.13
CA TYR A 49 9.43 -9.58 -1.17
C TYR A 49 9.99 -10.96 -1.55
N GLN A 50 9.12 -11.90 -1.98
CA GLN A 50 9.53 -13.24 -2.37
C GLN A 50 10.41 -13.23 -3.63
N THR A 51 10.15 -12.27 -4.53
CA THR A 51 10.99 -12.08 -5.72
C THR A 51 12.46 -11.84 -5.37
N LEU A 52 12.75 -11.21 -4.24
CA LEU A 52 14.13 -10.98 -3.79
C LEU A 52 14.92 -12.26 -3.44
N ALA A 53 14.23 -13.39 -3.24
CA ALA A 53 14.88 -14.68 -2.98
C ALA A 53 15.33 -15.39 -4.26
N THR A 54 14.90 -14.94 -5.43
CA THR A 54 15.18 -15.61 -6.71
C THR A 54 16.66 -15.46 -7.11
N LYS A 55 17.09 -16.33 -8.01
CA LYS A 55 18.44 -16.27 -8.59
C LYS A 55 18.64 -14.96 -9.36
N GLU A 56 17.62 -14.58 -10.14
CA GLU A 56 17.63 -13.34 -10.91
C GLU A 56 17.79 -12.10 -10.03
N ALA A 57 17.12 -12.07 -8.87
CA ALA A 57 17.25 -10.97 -7.93
C ALA A 57 18.67 -10.88 -7.35
N LYS A 58 19.32 -12.02 -7.07
CA LYS A 58 20.70 -12.05 -6.61
C LYS A 58 21.67 -11.54 -7.68
N GLU A 59 21.49 -11.94 -8.93
CA GLU A 59 22.29 -11.44 -10.06
C GLU A 59 22.12 -9.93 -10.28
N VAL A 60 20.89 -9.43 -10.13
CA VAL A 60 20.60 -7.99 -10.19
C VAL A 60 21.26 -7.24 -9.04
N ALA A 61 21.16 -7.77 -7.82
CA ALA A 61 21.78 -7.18 -6.65
C ALA A 61 23.31 -7.11 -6.78
N GLU A 62 23.93 -8.18 -7.23
CA GLU A 62 25.39 -8.25 -7.48
C GLU A 62 25.82 -7.20 -8.51
N LYS A 63 25.13 -7.10 -9.64
CA LYS A 63 25.40 -6.07 -10.67
C LYS A 63 25.21 -4.65 -10.16
N ALA A 64 24.31 -4.45 -9.21
CA ALA A 64 24.05 -3.17 -8.56
C ALA A 64 25.02 -2.88 -7.39
N GLY A 65 25.97 -3.79 -7.10
CA GLY A 65 26.91 -3.62 -6.01
C GLY A 65 26.32 -3.87 -4.61
N VAL A 66 25.11 -4.41 -4.53
CA VAL A 66 24.46 -4.76 -3.26
C VAL A 66 25.10 -6.04 -2.71
N LYS A 67 25.63 -5.97 -1.50
CA LYS A 67 26.30 -7.11 -0.84
C LYS A 67 25.31 -7.92 0.00
N GLY A 68 25.39 -9.23 -0.14
CA GLY A 68 24.64 -10.18 0.69
C GLY A 68 23.25 -10.52 0.13
N ASP A 69 22.33 -10.83 1.03
CA ASP A 69 20.99 -11.30 0.71
C ASP A 69 20.06 -10.14 0.33
N PRO A 70 19.51 -10.10 -0.90
CA PRO A 70 18.58 -9.06 -1.30
C PRO A 70 17.35 -8.91 -0.39
N GLN A 71 16.89 -10.01 0.25
CA GLN A 71 15.81 -9.97 1.23
C GLN A 71 16.17 -9.28 2.55
N LYS A 72 17.43 -8.90 2.72
CA LYS A 72 17.93 -8.17 3.90
C LYS A 72 18.53 -6.82 3.54
N ALA A 73 18.74 -6.56 2.26
CA ALA A 73 19.37 -5.34 1.78
C ALA A 73 18.40 -4.15 1.79
N PRO A 74 18.70 -3.06 2.52
CA PRO A 74 17.88 -1.86 2.54
C PRO A 74 17.58 -1.28 1.16
N GLU A 75 18.55 -1.37 0.24
CA GLU A 75 18.44 -0.90 -1.13
C GLU A 75 17.33 -1.61 -1.91
N CYS A 76 17.06 -2.87 -1.58
CA CYS A 76 15.99 -3.67 -2.17
C CYS A 76 14.67 -3.48 -1.40
N LEU A 77 14.75 -3.60 -0.06
CA LEU A 77 13.55 -3.60 0.79
C LEU A 77 12.75 -2.31 0.72
N LYS A 78 13.40 -1.15 0.53
CA LYS A 78 12.71 0.16 0.40
C LYS A 78 11.61 0.18 -0.68
N CYS A 79 11.74 -0.68 -1.71
CA CYS A 79 10.77 -0.79 -2.80
C CYS A 79 9.98 -2.11 -2.78
N HIS A 80 10.52 -3.15 -2.17
CA HIS A 80 9.95 -4.49 -2.22
C HIS A 80 9.10 -4.86 -0.98
N VAL A 81 9.06 -3.99 0.04
CA VAL A 81 8.16 -4.17 1.19
C VAL A 81 7.46 -2.86 1.56
N THR A 82 6.31 -2.99 2.18
CA THR A 82 5.59 -1.84 2.76
C THR A 82 6.22 -1.47 4.10
N ALA A 83 6.23 -0.18 4.43
CA ALA A 83 6.68 0.35 5.72
C ALA A 83 8.15 0.02 6.07
N PHE A 84 9.02 -0.18 5.07
CA PHE A 84 10.44 -0.34 5.33
C PHE A 84 11.00 0.86 6.11
N GLY A 85 11.70 0.59 7.20
CA GLY A 85 12.26 1.64 8.07
C GLY A 85 11.28 2.26 9.05
N ALA A 86 10.01 1.89 9.03
CA ALA A 86 9.06 2.34 10.04
C ALA A 86 9.40 1.76 11.43
N ALA A 87 9.20 2.56 12.48
CA ALA A 87 9.38 2.09 13.86
C ALA A 87 8.46 0.91 14.16
N ALA A 88 8.94 -0.07 14.93
CA ALA A 88 8.17 -1.26 15.29
C ALA A 88 6.82 -0.94 15.95
N SER A 89 6.74 0.15 16.71
CA SER A 89 5.50 0.63 17.33
C SER A 89 4.41 1.04 16.33
N LEU A 90 4.80 1.33 15.07
CA LEU A 90 3.89 1.67 13.99
C LEU A 90 3.43 0.45 13.18
N LEU A 91 3.99 -0.72 13.43
CA LEU A 91 3.61 -1.96 12.78
C LEU A 91 2.55 -2.67 13.62
N GLY A 92 1.35 -2.80 13.07
CA GLY A 92 0.26 -3.49 13.71
C GLY A 92 0.48 -4.99 13.77
N GLU A 93 -0.24 -5.68 14.66
CA GLU A 93 -0.12 -7.12 14.91
C GLU A 93 -0.26 -8.01 13.65
N LYS A 94 -1.08 -7.57 12.69
CA LYS A 94 -1.33 -8.31 11.44
C LYS A 94 -0.45 -7.86 10.27
N PHE A 95 0.42 -6.89 10.50
CA PHE A 95 1.36 -6.44 9.49
C PHE A 95 2.50 -7.45 9.33
N LYS A 96 2.81 -7.82 8.10
CA LYS A 96 3.92 -8.72 7.76
C LYS A 96 4.73 -8.12 6.60
N MET A 97 6.01 -7.87 6.82
CA MET A 97 6.90 -7.39 5.74
C MET A 97 6.96 -8.37 4.57
N SER A 98 6.86 -9.67 4.85
CA SER A 98 6.83 -10.74 3.85
C SER A 98 5.65 -10.67 2.87
N ASP A 99 4.61 -9.90 3.17
CA ASP A 99 3.49 -9.68 2.25
C ASP A 99 3.85 -8.69 1.11
N GLY A 100 5.09 -8.24 1.04
CA GLY A 100 5.61 -7.41 -0.05
C GLY A 100 5.03 -5.99 -0.07
N VAL A 101 4.67 -5.52 -1.26
CA VAL A 101 4.07 -4.20 -1.46
C VAL A 101 2.55 -4.33 -1.26
N GLN A 102 2.10 -3.98 -0.05
CA GLN A 102 0.71 -4.14 0.39
C GLN A 102 -0.16 -2.94 0.02
N CYS A 103 -1.46 -3.02 0.36
CA CYS A 103 -2.44 -1.95 0.14
C CYS A 103 -1.96 -0.59 0.66
N GLU A 104 -1.34 -0.58 1.83
CA GLU A 104 -0.87 0.62 2.52
C GLU A 104 0.34 1.29 1.87
N ALA A 105 1.06 0.59 0.99
CA ALA A 105 2.12 1.22 0.19
C ALA A 105 1.55 2.26 -0.80
N CYS A 106 0.33 2.03 -1.26
CA CYS A 106 -0.38 2.94 -2.17
C CYS A 106 -1.38 3.84 -1.44
N HIS A 107 -2.07 3.29 -0.43
CA HIS A 107 -3.19 3.96 0.23
C HIS A 107 -2.83 4.63 1.55
N GLY A 108 -1.56 4.59 1.99
CA GLY A 108 -1.13 5.11 3.28
C GLY A 108 -1.45 4.16 4.45
N ALA A 109 -0.87 4.44 5.62
CA ALA A 109 -1.03 3.62 6.82
C ALA A 109 -2.48 3.65 7.34
N GLY A 110 -3.10 2.47 7.45
CA GLY A 110 -4.54 2.29 7.63
C GLY A 110 -5.08 2.44 9.05
N GLY A 111 -4.22 2.60 10.04
CA GLY A 111 -4.58 2.53 11.45
C GLY A 111 -5.76 3.41 11.86
N ASP A 112 -5.88 4.57 11.28
CA ASP A 112 -6.93 5.52 11.62
C ASP A 112 -8.08 5.54 10.61
N TYR A 113 -7.78 5.50 9.31
CA TYR A 113 -8.84 5.57 8.31
C TYR A 113 -9.58 4.23 8.08
N ALA A 114 -9.01 3.09 8.48
CA ALA A 114 -9.67 1.78 8.30
C ALA A 114 -10.90 1.57 9.22
N LYS A 115 -11.13 2.43 10.19
CA LYS A 115 -12.33 2.41 11.04
C LYS A 115 -13.58 2.63 10.18
N VAL A 116 -14.60 1.76 10.34
CA VAL A 116 -15.79 1.74 9.48
C VAL A 116 -16.45 3.11 9.28
N PRO A 117 -16.66 3.95 10.31
CA PRO A 117 -17.27 5.27 10.11
C PRO A 117 -16.41 6.21 9.28
N VAL A 118 -15.07 6.09 9.40
CA VAL A 118 -14.10 6.91 8.66
C VAL A 118 -13.99 6.41 7.22
N MET A 119 -13.82 5.09 7.01
CA MET A 119 -13.66 4.49 5.68
C MET A 119 -14.87 4.71 4.76
N LYS A 120 -16.09 4.85 5.30
CA LYS A 120 -17.29 5.12 4.51
C LYS A 120 -17.38 6.55 3.99
N ASP A 121 -16.62 7.47 4.58
CA ASP A 121 -16.54 8.87 4.20
C ASP A 121 -15.16 9.16 3.61
N ARG A 122 -15.10 9.33 2.29
CA ARG A 122 -13.83 9.53 1.59
C ARG A 122 -13.04 10.74 2.10
N LYS A 123 -13.74 11.83 2.44
CA LYS A 123 -13.10 13.04 2.94
C LYS A 123 -12.45 12.77 4.30
N LYS A 124 -13.20 12.18 5.22
CA LYS A 124 -12.67 11.78 6.53
C LYS A 124 -11.53 10.78 6.41
N ALA A 125 -11.61 9.82 5.48
CA ALA A 125 -10.53 8.86 5.29
C ALA A 125 -9.22 9.56 4.86
N VAL A 126 -9.29 10.52 3.94
CA VAL A 126 -8.12 11.31 3.52
C VAL A 126 -7.59 12.16 4.67
N GLU A 127 -8.45 12.81 5.44
CA GLU A 127 -8.07 13.58 6.64
C GLU A 127 -7.40 12.71 7.72
N ASN A 128 -7.64 11.39 7.70
CA ASN A 128 -7.05 10.40 8.60
C ASN A 128 -5.93 9.57 7.94
N GLY A 129 -5.26 10.12 6.91
CA GLY A 129 -4.05 9.54 6.33
C GLY A 129 -4.26 8.63 5.13
N MET A 130 -5.49 8.48 4.60
CA MET A 130 -5.68 7.75 3.37
C MET A 130 -5.13 8.52 2.17
N ILE A 131 -4.28 7.87 1.39
CA ILE A 131 -3.74 8.38 0.13
C ILE A 131 -4.63 7.90 -1.02
N ILE A 132 -4.96 8.81 -1.92
CA ILE A 132 -5.51 8.48 -3.24
C ILE A 132 -4.31 8.32 -4.18
N PRO A 133 -4.00 7.10 -4.63
CA PRO A 133 -2.80 6.86 -5.43
C PRO A 133 -2.82 7.63 -6.74
N ASP A 134 -1.67 8.17 -7.08
CA ASP A 134 -1.37 8.87 -8.32
C ASP A 134 -0.02 8.40 -8.90
N GLU A 135 0.45 9.04 -9.96
CA GLU A 135 1.73 8.74 -10.57
C GLU A 135 2.91 8.90 -9.59
N LYS A 136 2.86 9.92 -8.72
CA LYS A 136 3.90 10.15 -7.72
C LYS A 136 3.97 9.00 -6.71
N THR A 137 2.84 8.38 -6.40
CA THR A 137 2.79 7.19 -5.55
C THR A 137 3.56 6.03 -6.17
N CYS A 138 3.43 5.83 -7.47
CA CYS A 138 4.11 4.75 -8.20
C CYS A 138 5.62 5.03 -8.37
N THR A 139 5.96 6.26 -8.74
CA THR A 139 7.35 6.64 -9.05
C THR A 139 8.26 6.71 -7.81
N ARG A 140 7.74 6.57 -6.60
CA ARG A 140 8.57 6.36 -5.40
C ARG A 140 9.45 5.11 -5.52
N CYS A 141 8.97 4.08 -6.23
CA CYS A 141 9.71 2.83 -6.45
C CYS A 141 10.03 2.58 -7.92
N HIS A 142 9.14 2.99 -8.85
CA HIS A 142 9.33 2.82 -10.29
C HIS A 142 10.06 4.04 -10.87
N ASN A 143 11.37 4.14 -10.62
CA ASN A 143 12.23 5.24 -11.06
C ASN A 143 13.65 4.73 -11.38
N GLU A 144 14.49 5.61 -11.90
CA GLU A 144 15.85 5.30 -12.36
C GLU A 144 16.80 4.77 -11.27
N SER A 145 16.47 4.98 -9.98
CA SER A 145 17.26 4.42 -8.88
C SER A 145 17.02 2.92 -8.65
N ALA A 146 15.99 2.35 -9.30
CA ALA A 146 15.72 0.93 -9.19
C ALA A 146 16.61 0.13 -10.14
N PRO A 147 17.37 -0.88 -9.66
CA PRO A 147 18.18 -1.72 -10.53
C PRO A 147 17.32 -2.37 -11.63
N GLY A 148 17.77 -2.26 -12.87
CA GLY A 148 17.07 -2.82 -14.02
C GLY A 148 15.85 -2.03 -14.47
N PHE A 149 15.68 -0.78 -14.03
CA PHE A 149 14.61 0.10 -14.51
C PHE A 149 14.66 0.26 -16.04
N LYS A 150 13.50 0.05 -16.69
CA LYS A 150 13.34 0.10 -18.15
C LYS A 150 12.33 1.17 -18.59
N GLY A 151 12.07 2.16 -17.74
CA GLY A 151 11.01 3.13 -17.96
C GLY A 151 9.68 2.74 -17.26
N PHE A 152 8.83 3.73 -17.08
CA PHE A 152 7.52 3.56 -16.43
C PHE A 152 6.47 4.41 -17.14
N ASP A 153 5.48 3.75 -17.73
CA ASP A 153 4.29 4.40 -18.26
C ASP A 153 3.14 4.26 -17.26
N PHE A 154 2.81 5.35 -16.59
CA PHE A 154 1.76 5.36 -15.58
C PHE A 154 0.41 4.89 -16.13
N LYS A 155 0.01 5.35 -17.32
CA LYS A 155 -1.31 5.03 -17.88
C LYS A 155 -1.46 3.53 -18.15
N GLU A 156 -0.41 2.91 -18.71
CA GLU A 156 -0.42 1.48 -19.00
C GLU A 156 -0.31 0.64 -17.70
N MET A 157 0.52 1.07 -16.75
CA MET A 157 0.65 0.36 -15.48
C MET A 157 -0.59 0.51 -14.60
N TRP A 158 -1.23 1.68 -14.63
CA TRP A 158 -2.49 1.91 -13.92
C TRP A 158 -3.60 0.93 -14.33
N LYS A 159 -3.71 0.63 -15.61
CA LYS A 159 -4.69 -0.35 -16.13
C LYS A 159 -4.51 -1.75 -15.51
N LYS A 160 -3.28 -2.10 -15.12
CA LYS A 160 -2.93 -3.41 -14.56
C LYS A 160 -3.13 -3.50 -13.05
N VAL A 161 -3.03 -2.38 -12.32
CA VAL A 161 -3.06 -2.38 -10.85
C VAL A 161 -4.32 -1.77 -10.27
N ALA A 162 -5.03 -0.92 -11.02
CA ALA A 162 -6.26 -0.30 -10.56
C ALA A 162 -7.36 -1.35 -10.39
N HIS A 163 -7.76 -1.57 -9.15
CA HIS A 163 -8.91 -2.39 -8.83
C HIS A 163 -10.20 -1.57 -8.93
N LYS A 164 -10.99 -1.86 -9.95
CA LYS A 164 -12.26 -1.17 -10.20
C LYS A 164 -13.34 -1.68 -9.26
N LYS A 165 -14.19 -0.77 -8.79
CA LYS A 165 -15.45 -1.17 -8.17
C LYS A 165 -16.32 -1.88 -9.23
N PRO A 166 -16.98 -3.01 -8.91
CA PRO A 166 -17.93 -3.62 -9.83
C PRO A 166 -18.97 -2.60 -10.29
N ALA A 167 -19.40 -2.71 -11.54
CA ALA A 167 -20.57 -1.98 -12.00
C ALA A 167 -21.75 -2.31 -11.07
N ALA A 168 -22.58 -1.32 -10.76
CA ALA A 168 -23.82 -1.58 -10.04
C ALA A 168 -24.61 -2.65 -10.82
N PRO A 169 -25.23 -3.66 -10.15
CA PRO A 169 -26.03 -4.66 -10.83
C PRO A 169 -27.11 -3.93 -11.63
N THR A 170 -27.25 -4.32 -12.90
CA THR A 170 -28.34 -3.83 -13.74
C THR A 170 -29.67 -4.27 -13.13
N ALA A 171 -30.75 -3.52 -13.37
CA ALA A 171 -32.07 -3.81 -12.79
C ALA A 171 -32.60 -5.24 -13.11
N LYS A 172 -31.98 -5.95 -14.07
CA LYS A 172 -32.28 -7.34 -14.42
C LYS A 172 -31.62 -8.38 -13.50
N GLU A 173 -30.60 -8.02 -12.75
CA GLU A 173 -29.81 -8.93 -11.89
C GLU A 173 -30.07 -8.71 -10.39
N ALA A 174 -30.93 -7.78 -10.04
CA ALA A 174 -31.31 -7.58 -8.65
C ALA A 174 -32.14 -8.79 -8.15
N PRO A 175 -31.73 -9.49 -7.07
CA PRO A 175 -32.53 -10.58 -6.52
C PRO A 175 -33.92 -10.04 -6.13
N ALA A 176 -34.97 -10.76 -6.52
CA ALA A 176 -36.33 -10.43 -6.15
C ALA A 176 -36.43 -10.31 -4.61
N LYS A 177 -37.03 -9.20 -4.13
CA LYS A 177 -37.32 -9.06 -2.70
C LYS A 177 -38.19 -10.23 -2.27
N PRO A 178 -37.88 -10.92 -1.14
CA PRO A 178 -38.76 -11.94 -0.64
C PRO A 178 -40.13 -11.32 -0.32
N ALA A 179 -41.19 -11.92 -0.84
CA ALA A 179 -42.56 -11.57 -0.50
C ALA A 179 -42.75 -11.70 1.02
N LYS A 180 -43.41 -10.69 1.63
CA LYS A 180 -43.78 -10.70 3.06
C LYS A 180 -44.91 -11.68 3.31
#